data_765f06e97a3a29f8513d2ccba8727dea
#
_entry.id   765f06e97a3a29f8513d2ccba8727dea
#
_cell.length_a   1.000
_cell.length_b   1.000
_cell.length_c   1.000
_cell.angle_alpha   90.00
_cell.angle_beta   90.00
_cell.angle_gamma   90.00
#
_symmetry.space_group_name_H-M   'P 1'
#
loop_
_entity.id
_entity.type
_entity.pdbx_description
1 polymer ?
#
loop_
_entity_poly.entity_id
_entity_poly.type
_entity_poly.pdbx_seq_one_letter_code
_entity_poly.pdbx_strand_id
1 'polypeptide(L)'
;GIDVGVRVGFMRDSRYVARKAADMRLPVVAAPDLIEKLGAPCDIDALASLPILAALDINTGRPWPWHFKGERQWVPASPVLIADNAEVEMGAALSGLGFAQLADYMAAPHIASGELVQVLENEEPPPWGLFVYRPQSGPVPLRVRAVFDAVHAALGAMPSLNQLE
;
A
#
# COMPACT_ATOMS: atom_id res chain seq x y z
N GLY A 1 -15.41 -5.07 21.73
CA GLY A 1 -14.68 -5.96 20.83
C GLY A 1 -14.91 -5.59 19.38
N ILE A 2 -14.07 -6.08 18.48
CA ILE A 2 -14.22 -5.90 17.02
C ILE A 2 -15.00 -7.10 16.50
N ASP A 3 -16.13 -6.87 15.81
CA ASP A 3 -16.94 -7.93 15.20
C ASP A 3 -16.40 -8.35 13.81
N VAL A 4 -15.91 -7.38 13.02
CA VAL A 4 -15.27 -7.57 11.71
C VAL A 4 -14.12 -6.57 11.58
N GLY A 5 -12.98 -7.01 11.06
CA GLY A 5 -11.82 -6.18 10.83
C GLY A 5 -11.16 -6.48 9.48
N VAL A 6 -10.34 -5.53 9.01
CA VAL A 6 -9.51 -5.67 7.81
C VAL A 6 -8.04 -5.59 8.22
N ARG A 7 -7.20 -6.42 7.61
CA ARG A 7 -5.76 -6.43 7.87
C ARG A 7 -4.96 -6.74 6.61
N VAL A 8 -3.84 -6.07 6.48
CA VAL A 8 -2.79 -6.38 5.50
C VAL A 8 -1.77 -7.33 6.13
N GLY A 9 -1.31 -8.32 5.36
CA GLY A 9 -0.34 -9.32 5.77
C GLY A 9 -0.95 -10.53 6.50
N PHE A 10 -0.11 -11.49 6.88
CA PHE A 10 -0.56 -12.74 7.46
C PHE A 10 -1.14 -12.58 8.85
N MET A 11 -2.30 -13.25 9.09
CA MET A 11 -2.83 -13.46 10.43
C MET A 11 -2.36 -14.83 10.94
N ARG A 12 -1.58 -14.81 12.03
CA ARG A 12 -1.11 -16.02 12.70
C ARG A 12 -1.93 -16.39 13.94
N ASP A 13 -2.95 -15.59 14.28
CA ASP A 13 -3.75 -15.76 15.49
C ASP A 13 -4.95 -16.66 15.22
N SER A 14 -4.95 -17.87 15.81
CA SER A 14 -6.01 -18.87 15.68
C SER A 14 -7.36 -18.46 16.30
N ARG A 15 -7.40 -17.33 17.04
CA ARG A 15 -8.65 -16.79 17.62
C ARG A 15 -9.54 -16.10 16.58
N TYR A 16 -9.06 -15.96 15.36
CA TYR A 16 -9.77 -15.29 14.28
C TYR A 16 -9.97 -16.21 13.08
N VAL A 17 -11.13 -16.07 12.45
CA VAL A 17 -11.38 -16.60 11.11
C VAL A 17 -11.05 -15.48 10.14
N ALA A 18 -10.08 -15.70 9.28
CA ALA A 18 -9.64 -14.73 8.26
C ALA A 18 -9.88 -15.30 6.86
N ARG A 19 -10.29 -14.42 5.94
CA ARG A 19 -10.50 -14.74 4.54
C ARG A 19 -9.77 -13.71 3.69
N LYS A 20 -8.92 -14.19 2.78
CA LYS A 20 -8.21 -13.31 1.83
C LYS A 20 -9.22 -12.72 0.85
N ALA A 21 -9.25 -11.40 0.74
CA ALA A 21 -10.12 -10.67 -0.17
C ALA A 21 -9.40 -10.27 -1.46
N ALA A 22 -8.13 -9.87 -1.36
CA ALA A 22 -7.34 -9.40 -2.49
C ALA A 22 -5.84 -9.58 -2.24
N ASP A 23 -5.06 -9.44 -3.28
CA ASP A 23 -3.63 -9.15 -3.23
C ASP A 23 -3.43 -7.63 -3.36
N MET A 24 -2.49 -7.08 -2.60
CA MET A 24 -2.14 -5.67 -2.60
C MET A 24 -0.67 -5.54 -3.00
N ARG A 25 -0.40 -4.89 -4.12
CA ARG A 25 0.95 -4.54 -4.57
C ARG A 25 1.40 -3.24 -3.92
N LEU A 26 2.70 -3.00 -3.91
CA LEU A 26 3.34 -1.80 -3.35
C LEU A 26 4.26 -1.14 -4.38
N PRO A 27 3.71 -0.56 -5.46
CA PRO A 27 4.49 0.15 -6.46
C PRO A 27 5.17 1.39 -5.87
N VAL A 28 6.35 1.70 -6.38
CA VAL A 28 6.98 3.02 -6.21
C VAL A 28 6.54 3.90 -7.37
N VAL A 29 6.02 5.08 -7.08
CA VAL A 29 5.41 5.98 -8.06
C VAL A 29 5.90 7.42 -7.90
N ALA A 30 5.83 8.17 -8.98
CA ALA A 30 6.00 9.61 -8.99
C ALA A 30 5.24 10.26 -10.15
N ALA A 31 4.98 11.56 -10.05
CA ALA A 31 4.43 12.32 -11.17
C ALA A 31 5.40 12.39 -12.37
N PRO A 32 4.91 12.33 -13.62
CA PRO A 32 5.75 12.39 -14.82
C PRO A 32 6.71 13.59 -14.85
N ASP A 33 6.22 14.78 -14.49
CA ASP A 33 7.02 15.99 -14.45
C ASP A 33 8.21 15.91 -13.48
N LEU A 34 8.06 15.21 -12.37
CA LEU A 34 9.13 14.98 -11.42
C LEU A 34 10.20 14.07 -12.01
N ILE A 35 9.77 12.99 -12.69
CA ILE A 35 10.65 12.03 -13.35
C ILE A 35 11.40 12.72 -14.51
N GLU A 36 10.73 13.59 -15.27
CA GLU A 36 11.37 14.37 -16.34
C GLU A 36 12.49 15.28 -15.81
N LYS A 37 12.28 15.89 -14.64
CA LYS A 37 13.25 16.80 -14.01
C LYS A 37 14.43 16.09 -13.36
N LEU A 38 14.20 14.98 -12.67
CA LEU A 38 15.18 14.33 -11.80
C LEU A 38 15.70 12.99 -12.34
N GLY A 39 15.04 12.43 -13.34
CA GLY A 39 15.25 11.06 -13.80
C GLY A 39 14.51 10.02 -12.94
N ALA A 40 14.27 8.86 -13.55
CA ALA A 40 13.80 7.70 -12.80
C ALA A 40 14.97 7.05 -12.03
N PRO A 41 14.76 6.58 -10.78
CA PRO A 41 15.78 5.83 -10.07
C PRO A 41 16.12 4.53 -10.82
N CYS A 42 17.40 4.25 -10.99
CA CYS A 42 17.86 3.02 -11.66
C CYS A 42 17.87 1.82 -10.70
N ASP A 43 17.98 2.06 -9.41
CA ASP A 43 17.96 1.06 -8.34
C ASP A 43 17.47 1.68 -7.02
N ILE A 44 17.37 0.84 -5.98
CA ILE A 44 16.88 1.27 -4.66
C ILE A 44 17.83 2.28 -4.01
N ASP A 45 19.15 2.18 -4.23
CA ASP A 45 20.13 3.05 -3.60
C ASP A 45 20.07 4.47 -4.17
N ALA A 46 19.63 4.62 -5.43
CA ALA A 46 19.39 5.92 -6.05
C ALA A 46 18.29 6.75 -5.36
N LEU A 47 17.36 6.10 -4.66
CA LEU A 47 16.31 6.78 -3.89
C LEU A 47 16.87 7.73 -2.81
N ALA A 48 18.06 7.46 -2.29
CA ALA A 48 18.66 8.28 -1.25
C ALA A 48 18.94 9.73 -1.68
N SER A 49 19.04 9.97 -2.99
CA SER A 49 19.29 11.31 -3.57
C SER A 49 18.04 12.02 -4.07
N LEU A 50 16.86 11.37 -3.97
CA LEU A 50 15.60 11.86 -4.50
C LEU A 50 14.69 12.39 -3.39
N PRO A 51 13.73 13.28 -3.71
CA PRO A 51 12.70 13.69 -2.75
C PRO A 51 11.76 12.52 -2.49
N ILE A 52 11.66 12.08 -1.23
CA ILE A 52 10.88 10.93 -0.81
C ILE A 52 9.71 11.37 0.06
N LEU A 53 8.55 10.81 -0.22
CA LEU A 53 7.37 10.89 0.63
C LEU A 53 7.32 9.63 1.48
N ALA A 54 6.89 9.73 2.72
CA ALA A 54 6.86 8.57 3.61
C ALA A 54 5.60 8.55 4.46
N ALA A 55 5.05 7.37 4.64
CA ALA A 55 4.05 7.11 5.66
C ALA A 55 4.68 7.17 7.05
N LEU A 56 3.94 7.68 8.03
CA LEU A 56 4.33 7.69 9.44
C LEU A 56 3.93 6.36 10.10
N ASP A 57 4.87 5.68 10.69
CA ASP A 57 4.55 4.64 11.68
C ASP A 57 4.18 5.32 13.00
N ILE A 58 2.89 5.37 13.30
CA ILE A 58 2.34 6.01 14.50
C ILE A 58 2.83 5.34 15.81
N ASN A 59 3.28 4.09 15.76
CA ASN A 59 3.76 3.38 16.94
C ASN A 59 5.19 3.77 17.29
N THR A 60 6.01 4.06 16.28
CA THR A 60 7.43 4.39 16.47
C THR A 60 7.74 5.87 16.27
N GLY A 61 6.82 6.62 15.64
CA GLY A 61 7.05 8.02 15.25
C GLY A 61 8.09 8.20 14.15
N ARG A 62 8.39 7.14 13.40
CA ARG A 62 9.40 7.13 12.32
C ARG A 62 8.77 6.89 10.97
N PRO A 63 9.49 7.20 9.86
CA PRO A 63 9.04 6.79 8.53
C PRO A 63 8.86 5.29 8.46
N TRP A 64 7.74 4.87 7.85
CA TRP A 64 7.50 3.46 7.56
C TRP A 64 8.54 2.96 6.54
N PRO A 65 9.14 1.76 6.73
CA PRO A 65 10.06 1.20 5.76
C PRO A 65 9.38 0.92 4.42
N TRP A 66 10.04 1.26 3.33
CA TRP A 66 9.66 0.78 2.02
C TRP A 66 10.11 -0.67 1.84
N HIS A 67 9.30 -1.46 1.19
CA HIS A 67 9.53 -2.89 0.98
C HIS A 67 9.87 -3.18 -0.46
N PHE A 68 10.83 -4.06 -0.67
CA PHE A 68 11.31 -4.44 -1.99
C PHE A 68 11.50 -5.97 -2.09
N LYS A 69 11.77 -6.45 -3.30
CA LYS A 69 12.05 -7.85 -3.59
C LYS A 69 13.15 -8.41 -2.70
N GLY A 70 13.06 -9.71 -2.37
CA GLY A 70 14.03 -10.38 -1.51
C GLY A 70 13.98 -9.94 -0.05
N GLU A 71 12.80 -9.51 0.43
CA GLU A 71 12.59 -9.02 1.80
C GLU A 71 13.45 -7.79 2.16
N ARG A 72 14.03 -7.12 1.16
CA ARG A 72 14.79 -5.90 1.37
C ARG A 72 13.88 -4.80 1.89
N GLN A 73 14.34 -4.10 2.92
CA GLN A 73 13.69 -2.90 3.44
C GLN A 73 14.62 -1.71 3.27
N TRP A 74 14.01 -0.57 2.95
CA TRP A 74 14.72 0.71 2.85
C TRP A 74 13.94 1.76 3.66
N VAL A 75 14.63 2.41 4.59
CA VAL A 75 14.02 3.46 5.43
C VAL A 75 14.46 4.82 4.90
N PRO A 76 13.51 5.69 4.51
CA PRO A 76 13.85 7.05 4.13
C PRO A 76 14.55 7.79 5.27
N ALA A 77 15.78 8.25 5.04
CA ALA A 77 16.56 8.94 6.06
C ALA A 77 16.11 10.40 6.26
N SER A 78 15.69 11.06 5.18
CA SER A 78 15.28 12.47 5.18
C SER A 78 14.13 12.70 4.20
N PRO A 79 12.93 12.17 4.47
CA PRO A 79 11.79 12.41 3.59
C PRO A 79 11.40 13.88 3.57
N VAL A 80 10.95 14.38 2.41
CA VAL A 80 10.45 15.76 2.24
C VAL A 80 9.05 15.93 2.82
N LEU A 81 8.32 14.83 2.99
CA LEU A 81 7.03 14.77 3.66
C LEU A 81 6.94 13.46 4.44
N ILE A 82 6.41 13.53 5.65
CA ILE A 82 5.93 12.38 6.42
C ILE A 82 4.46 12.62 6.72
N ALA A 83 3.59 11.67 6.35
CA ALA A 83 2.16 11.76 6.59
C ALA A 83 1.63 10.50 7.28
N ASP A 84 0.69 10.66 8.20
CA ASP A 84 -0.05 9.57 8.83
C ASP A 84 -1.34 9.21 8.06
N ASN A 85 -1.54 9.85 6.92
CA ASN A 85 -2.69 9.65 6.02
C ASN A 85 -2.18 9.37 4.60
N ALA A 86 -2.55 8.20 4.06
CA ALA A 86 -2.13 7.76 2.74
C ALA A 86 -2.68 8.63 1.59
N GLU A 87 -3.84 9.28 1.77
CA GLU A 87 -4.40 10.21 0.76
C GLU A 87 -3.57 11.49 0.67
N VAL A 88 -3.01 11.95 1.79
CA VAL A 88 -2.08 13.11 1.81
C VAL A 88 -0.78 12.75 1.09
N GLU A 89 -0.24 11.57 1.35
CA GLU A 89 0.96 11.06 0.66
C GLU A 89 0.72 10.93 -0.85
N MET A 90 -0.41 10.35 -1.25
CA MET A 90 -0.82 10.24 -2.66
C MET A 90 -0.99 11.62 -3.32
N GLY A 91 -1.69 12.55 -2.66
CA GLY A 91 -1.84 13.91 -3.16
C GLY A 91 -0.51 14.63 -3.37
N ALA A 92 0.44 14.42 -2.46
CA ALA A 92 1.80 14.95 -2.59
C ALA A 92 2.56 14.32 -3.79
N ALA A 93 2.41 13.01 -4.00
CA ALA A 93 2.99 12.33 -5.17
C ALA A 93 2.40 12.87 -6.48
N LEU A 94 1.09 13.03 -6.56
CA LEU A 94 0.38 13.59 -7.72
C LEU A 94 0.82 15.04 -8.02
N SER A 95 1.11 15.82 -6.98
CA SER A 95 1.60 17.20 -7.13
C SER A 95 3.09 17.29 -7.56
N GLY A 96 3.78 16.16 -7.69
CA GLY A 96 5.20 16.12 -8.03
C GLY A 96 6.15 16.51 -6.90
N LEU A 97 5.69 16.41 -5.63
CA LEU A 97 6.54 16.74 -4.48
C LEU A 97 7.62 15.70 -4.22
N GLY A 98 7.38 14.42 -4.55
CA GLY A 98 8.36 13.36 -4.34
C GLY A 98 7.90 11.99 -4.85
N PHE A 99 8.78 11.01 -4.68
CA PHE A 99 8.50 9.60 -4.92
C PHE A 99 7.82 9.00 -3.70
N ALA A 100 6.84 8.11 -3.92
CA ALA A 100 6.09 7.42 -2.88
C ALA A 100 6.00 5.92 -3.15
N GLN A 101 5.96 5.09 -2.11
CA GLN A 101 5.54 3.71 -2.21
C GLN A 101 4.10 3.60 -1.70
N LEU A 102 3.16 3.38 -2.59
CA LEU A 102 1.72 3.40 -2.29
C LEU A 102 1.11 2.02 -2.46
N ALA A 103 -0.01 1.77 -1.77
CA ALA A 103 -0.85 0.62 -2.07
C ALA A 103 -1.44 0.75 -3.49
N ASP A 104 -1.43 -0.34 -4.25
CA ASP A 104 -1.82 -0.32 -5.66
C ASP A 104 -3.29 0.06 -5.89
N TYR A 105 -4.20 -0.25 -4.96
CA TYR A 105 -5.60 0.17 -5.08
C TYR A 105 -5.77 1.70 -5.08
N MET A 106 -4.79 2.43 -4.52
CA MET A 106 -4.76 3.90 -4.57
C MET A 106 -4.04 4.39 -5.84
N ALA A 107 -2.91 3.78 -6.18
CA ALA A 107 -2.07 4.21 -7.29
C ALA A 107 -2.62 3.81 -8.67
N ALA A 108 -3.30 2.66 -8.79
CA ALA A 108 -3.71 2.10 -10.08
C ALA A 108 -4.57 3.05 -10.95
N PRO A 109 -5.58 3.75 -10.43
CA PRO A 109 -6.35 4.71 -11.24
C PRO A 109 -5.48 5.83 -11.82
N HIS A 110 -4.51 6.32 -11.05
CA HIS A 110 -3.61 7.40 -11.44
C HIS A 110 -2.50 6.94 -12.38
N ILE A 111 -2.06 5.69 -12.25
CA ILE A 111 -1.15 5.08 -13.23
C ILE A 111 -1.89 4.87 -14.56
N ALA A 112 -3.13 4.38 -14.52
CA ALA A 112 -3.95 4.19 -15.71
C ALA A 112 -4.24 5.51 -16.46
N SER A 113 -4.42 6.62 -15.74
CA SER A 113 -4.63 7.96 -16.32
C SER A 113 -3.32 8.65 -16.76
N GLY A 114 -2.16 8.11 -16.37
CA GLY A 114 -0.85 8.73 -16.64
C GLY A 114 -0.48 9.88 -15.69
N GLU A 115 -1.25 10.11 -14.63
CA GLU A 115 -0.95 11.11 -13.59
C GLU A 115 0.22 10.67 -12.70
N LEU A 116 0.40 9.35 -12.54
CA LEU A 116 1.55 8.73 -11.89
C LEU A 116 2.22 7.73 -12.83
N VAL A 117 3.52 7.59 -12.68
CA VAL A 117 4.34 6.59 -13.37
C VAL A 117 4.98 5.69 -12.33
N GLN A 118 4.87 4.38 -12.54
CA GLN A 118 5.56 3.40 -11.72
C GLN A 118 7.05 3.36 -12.09
N VAL A 119 7.91 3.29 -11.08
CA VAL A 119 9.36 3.12 -11.22
C VAL A 119 9.81 1.93 -10.39
N LEU A 120 11.00 1.40 -10.66
CA LEU A 120 11.58 0.24 -9.95
C LEU A 120 10.67 -1.01 -9.97
N GLU A 121 9.95 -1.25 -11.07
CA GLU A 121 9.03 -2.39 -11.21
C GLU A 121 9.70 -3.74 -10.92
N ASN A 122 10.97 -3.90 -11.35
CA ASN A 122 11.74 -5.14 -11.13
C ASN A 122 12.14 -5.36 -9.66
N GLU A 123 12.05 -4.33 -8.83
CA GLU A 123 12.37 -4.34 -7.40
C GLU A 123 11.12 -4.45 -6.53
N GLU A 124 9.92 -4.43 -7.10
CA GLU A 124 8.68 -4.53 -6.35
C GLU A 124 8.61 -5.82 -5.51
N PRO A 125 8.15 -5.74 -4.23
CA PRO A 125 8.01 -6.92 -3.40
C PRO A 125 6.87 -7.81 -3.89
N PRO A 126 6.83 -9.09 -3.50
CA PRO A 126 5.65 -9.92 -3.72
C PRO A 126 4.40 -9.26 -3.11
N PRO A 127 3.23 -9.41 -3.75
CA PRO A 127 1.98 -8.82 -3.25
C PRO A 127 1.67 -9.27 -1.82
N TRP A 128 1.14 -8.35 -1.02
CA TRP A 128 0.66 -8.64 0.33
C TRP A 128 -0.81 -9.05 0.29
N GLY A 129 -1.19 -10.05 1.12
CA GLY A 129 -2.59 -10.42 1.27
C GLY A 129 -3.37 -9.35 2.03
N LEU A 130 -4.56 -9.01 1.53
CA LEU A 130 -5.56 -8.20 2.21
C LEU A 130 -6.65 -9.13 2.75
N PHE A 131 -6.84 -9.16 4.06
CA PHE A 131 -7.71 -10.12 4.73
C PHE A 131 -8.85 -9.40 5.46
N VAL A 132 -10.04 -9.98 5.35
CA VAL A 132 -11.15 -9.70 6.28
C VAL A 132 -11.12 -10.75 7.37
N TYR A 133 -11.26 -10.33 8.62
CA TYR A 133 -11.26 -11.25 9.74
C TYR A 133 -12.38 -10.96 10.73
N ARG A 134 -12.76 -11.97 11.49
CA ARG A 134 -13.70 -11.91 12.60
C ARG A 134 -13.28 -12.84 13.73
N PRO A 135 -13.71 -12.62 14.98
CA PRO A 135 -13.50 -13.58 16.04
C PRO A 135 -14.08 -14.96 15.71
N GLN A 136 -13.39 -16.02 16.12
CA GLN A 136 -13.82 -17.40 15.90
C GLN A 136 -14.84 -17.89 16.95
N SER A 137 -14.99 -17.17 18.07
CA SER A 137 -15.78 -17.61 19.22
C SER A 137 -17.28 -17.52 19.00
N GLY A 138 -17.98 -18.64 19.23
CA GLY A 138 -19.44 -18.74 19.33
C GLY A 138 -20.21 -18.69 18.00
N PRO A 139 -21.56 -18.76 18.09
CA PRO A 139 -22.43 -18.63 16.93
C PRO A 139 -22.29 -17.22 16.33
N VAL A 140 -22.07 -17.15 15.01
CA VAL A 140 -21.89 -15.87 14.30
C VAL A 140 -23.26 -15.28 13.99
N PRO A 141 -23.62 -14.10 14.55
CA PRO A 141 -24.87 -13.42 14.21
C PRO A 141 -24.97 -13.15 12.71
N LEU A 142 -26.19 -13.22 12.15
CA LEU A 142 -26.43 -12.97 10.72
C LEU A 142 -25.88 -11.61 10.27
N ARG A 143 -26.02 -10.56 11.09
CA ARG A 143 -25.49 -9.22 10.82
C ARG A 143 -23.96 -9.21 10.66
N VAL A 144 -23.25 -9.96 11.50
CA VAL A 144 -21.77 -10.04 11.43
C VAL A 144 -21.34 -10.77 10.16
N ARG A 145 -22.05 -11.85 9.79
CA ARG A 145 -21.79 -12.57 8.55
C ARG A 145 -22.04 -11.67 7.34
N ALA A 146 -23.18 -10.97 7.31
CA ALA A 146 -23.51 -10.05 6.21
C ALA A 146 -22.47 -8.96 6.03
N VAL A 147 -21.99 -8.34 7.12
CA VAL A 147 -20.92 -7.32 7.07
C VAL A 147 -19.60 -7.93 6.60
N PHE A 148 -19.24 -9.11 7.13
CA PHE A 148 -18.02 -9.82 6.73
C PHE A 148 -18.01 -10.11 5.21
N ASP A 149 -19.10 -10.65 4.67
CA ASP A 149 -19.22 -10.97 3.24
C ASP A 149 -19.25 -9.70 2.37
N ALA A 150 -19.94 -8.64 2.81
CA ALA A 150 -19.99 -7.37 2.10
C ALA A 150 -18.61 -6.69 2.03
N VAL A 151 -17.88 -6.64 3.16
CA VAL A 151 -16.51 -6.08 3.21
C VAL A 151 -15.56 -6.91 2.35
N HIS A 152 -15.65 -8.25 2.41
CA HIS A 152 -14.83 -9.13 1.57
C HIS A 152 -15.07 -8.87 0.08
N ALA A 153 -16.33 -8.75 -0.35
CA ALA A 153 -16.68 -8.47 -1.74
C ALA A 153 -16.20 -7.08 -2.18
N ALA A 154 -16.38 -6.05 -1.34
CA ALA A 154 -15.94 -4.69 -1.62
C ALA A 154 -14.43 -4.59 -1.80
N LEU A 155 -13.66 -5.24 -0.93
CA LEU A 155 -12.19 -5.27 -1.05
C LEU A 155 -11.71 -6.03 -2.28
N GLY A 156 -12.38 -7.13 -2.65
CA GLY A 156 -12.08 -7.89 -3.86
C GLY A 156 -12.41 -7.14 -5.17
N ALA A 157 -13.24 -6.10 -5.10
CA ALA A 157 -13.62 -5.26 -6.24
C ALA A 157 -12.81 -3.96 -6.34
N MET A 158 -11.84 -3.72 -5.43
CA MET A 158 -11.00 -2.51 -5.48
C MET A 158 -10.11 -2.51 -6.74
N PRO A 159 -9.77 -1.31 -7.26
CA PRO A 159 -8.80 -1.18 -8.34
C PRO A 159 -7.48 -1.89 -8.00
N SER A 160 -6.85 -2.51 -8.98
CA SER A 160 -5.55 -3.16 -8.82
C SER A 160 -4.74 -3.03 -10.11
N LEU A 161 -3.43 -2.94 -10.00
CA LEU A 161 -2.51 -2.94 -11.15
C LEU A 161 -2.62 -4.23 -11.98
N ASN A 162 -3.01 -5.34 -11.37
CA ASN A 162 -3.23 -6.61 -12.09
C ASN A 162 -4.41 -6.57 -13.08
N GLN A 163 -5.24 -5.52 -13.04
CA GLN A 163 -6.36 -5.30 -13.98
C GLN A 163 -5.97 -4.39 -15.14
N LEU A 164 -4.78 -3.80 -15.10
CA LEU A 164 -4.24 -2.91 -16.14
C LEU A 164 -3.33 -3.65 -17.14
N GLU A 165 -2.94 -4.89 -16.80
CA GLU A 165 -2.18 -5.80 -17.66
C GLU A 165 -3.14 -6.66 -18.51
#